data_023408776c61436d9cb4f034ffbb9828
#
_entry.id   023408776c61436d9cb4f034ffbb9828
#
_cell.length_a   1.000
_cell.length_b   1.000
_cell.length_c   1.000
_cell.angle_alpha   90.00
_cell.angle_beta   90.00
_cell.angle_gamma   90.00
#
_symmetry.space_group_name_H-M   'P 1'
#
loop_
_entity.id
_entity.type
_entity.pdbx_description
1 polymer ?
#
loop_
_entity_poly.entity_id
_entity_poly.type
_entity_poly.pdbx_seq_one_letter_code
_entity_poly.pdbx_strand_id
1 'polypeptide(L)'
;MEGWEFPWTGLSGGLLLAWMPKQCLIIRYKFKHLVHTDLLDNRSNPLSITFVYGNHVQSHRIDVWNKLRSFKSISHPNWLCIGDFNQILSLEDKFAFHLNPITGAKSFQQVIDDLALCELVSSGQKYTWMNRREEDDFVMEKLDRAFASIEWVNSYPKYVLWNLPIVRSDHGPILLDCESSTPSRRRPFRFEKNVAFTSFL
;
A
#
# COMPACT_ATOMS: atom_id res chain seq x y z
N MET A 1 20.09 -4.29 -14.14
CA MET A 1 19.18 -3.96 -13.02
C MET A 1 20.04 -3.52 -11.88
N GLU A 2 19.78 -2.37 -11.31
CA GLU A 2 20.40 -1.92 -10.07
C GLU A 2 19.45 -2.25 -8.93
N GLY A 3 19.97 -2.42 -7.72
CA GLY A 3 19.13 -2.82 -6.60
C GLY A 3 19.79 -2.65 -5.26
N TRP A 4 18.99 -2.66 -4.23
CA TRP A 4 19.38 -2.67 -2.84
C TRP A 4 18.49 -3.65 -2.08
N GLU A 5 19.10 -4.40 -1.17
CA GLU A 5 18.43 -5.37 -0.31
C GLU A 5 18.74 -5.06 1.16
N PHE A 6 17.72 -5.15 2.01
CA PHE A 6 17.92 -5.27 3.45
C PHE A 6 17.71 -6.75 3.80
N PRO A 7 18.75 -7.46 4.25
CA PRO A 7 18.65 -8.90 4.53
C PRO A 7 17.60 -9.16 5.61
N TRP A 8 16.80 -10.18 5.37
CA TRP A 8 15.84 -10.67 6.35
C TRP A 8 16.56 -11.25 7.59
N THR A 9 15.97 -11.06 8.76
CA THR A 9 16.44 -11.65 10.02
C THR A 9 15.29 -12.42 10.67
N GLY A 10 15.46 -13.71 10.88
CA GLY A 10 14.42 -14.58 11.44
C GLY A 10 13.33 -14.96 10.43
N LEU A 11 12.07 -15.00 10.86
CA LEU A 11 10.90 -15.35 10.04
C LEU A 11 10.24 -14.16 9.33
N SER A 12 10.66 -12.92 9.62
CA SER A 12 10.14 -11.74 8.96
C SER A 12 10.89 -11.44 7.67
N GLY A 13 10.15 -11.13 6.60
CA GLY A 13 10.70 -10.75 5.30
C GLY A 13 11.59 -9.50 5.37
N GLY A 14 12.40 -9.29 4.32
CA GLY A 14 13.21 -8.09 4.11
C GLY A 14 12.61 -7.17 3.05
N LEU A 15 13.22 -6.00 2.86
CA LEU A 15 12.96 -5.11 1.74
C LEU A 15 14.00 -5.34 0.65
N LEU A 16 13.53 -5.63 -0.57
CA LEU A 16 14.32 -5.63 -1.79
C LEU A 16 13.80 -4.52 -2.70
N LEU A 17 14.68 -3.60 -3.08
CA LEU A 17 14.39 -2.56 -4.04
C LEU A 17 15.26 -2.76 -5.28
N ALA A 18 14.61 -2.85 -6.45
CA ALA A 18 15.30 -2.98 -7.73
C ALA A 18 14.74 -1.95 -8.73
N TRP A 19 15.62 -1.37 -9.56
CA TRP A 19 15.22 -0.40 -10.58
C TRP A 19 16.03 -0.56 -11.86
N MET A 20 15.53 0.04 -12.93
CA MET A 20 16.21 0.01 -14.22
C MET A 20 17.42 0.97 -14.24
N PRO A 21 18.56 0.60 -14.85
CA PRO A 21 19.79 1.42 -14.82
C PRO A 21 19.65 2.83 -15.41
N LYS A 22 18.62 3.05 -16.25
CA LYS A 22 18.36 4.36 -16.86
C LYS A 22 17.66 5.35 -15.92
N GLN A 23 17.17 4.89 -14.77
CA GLN A 23 16.46 5.72 -13.79
C GLN A 23 17.46 6.24 -12.77
N CYS A 24 17.53 7.55 -12.62
CA CYS A 24 18.35 8.19 -11.59
C CYS A 24 17.58 8.14 -10.26
N LEU A 25 17.70 7.01 -9.55
CA LEU A 25 17.12 6.83 -8.23
C LEU A 25 18.18 7.03 -7.15
N ILE A 26 17.92 7.93 -6.22
CA ILE A 26 18.80 8.25 -5.10
C ILE A 26 18.17 7.76 -3.81
N ILE A 27 18.80 6.81 -3.14
CA ILE A 27 18.36 6.37 -1.82
C ILE A 27 18.79 7.40 -0.79
N ARG A 28 17.82 8.11 -0.20
CA ARG A 28 18.03 9.10 0.87
C ARG A 28 18.12 8.48 2.24
N TYR A 29 17.30 7.43 2.44
CA TYR A 29 17.23 6.73 3.71
C TYR A 29 16.88 5.26 3.50
N LYS A 30 17.50 4.38 4.27
CA LYS A 30 17.26 2.95 4.25
C LYS A 30 17.20 2.39 5.66
N PHE A 31 16.17 1.64 5.95
CA PHE A 31 15.93 0.99 7.22
C PHE A 31 15.12 -0.28 7.00
N LYS A 32 15.07 -1.17 7.98
CA LYS A 32 14.36 -2.44 7.91
C LYS A 32 12.92 -2.33 7.37
N HIS A 33 12.22 -1.26 7.71
CA HIS A 33 10.81 -1.06 7.43
C HIS A 33 10.52 0.02 6.38
N LEU A 34 11.50 0.83 6.02
CA LEU A 34 11.32 1.99 5.15
C LEU A 34 12.54 2.21 4.26
N VAL A 35 12.31 2.38 2.97
CA VAL A 35 13.30 2.91 2.04
C VAL A 35 12.73 4.19 1.44
N HIS A 36 13.39 5.32 1.69
CA HIS A 36 13.00 6.61 1.13
C HIS A 36 13.96 6.99 0.02
N THR A 37 13.41 7.35 -1.13
CA THR A 37 14.17 7.62 -2.35
C THR A 37 13.68 8.89 -3.02
N ASP A 38 14.58 9.54 -3.73
CA ASP A 38 14.25 10.57 -4.70
C ASP A 38 14.56 10.09 -6.10
N LEU A 39 13.77 10.51 -7.06
CA LEU A 39 14.01 10.27 -8.48
C LEU A 39 13.43 11.40 -9.33
N LEU A 40 13.88 11.46 -10.58
CA LEU A 40 13.25 12.27 -11.62
C LEU A 40 12.34 11.36 -12.46
N ASP A 41 11.12 11.80 -12.70
CA ASP A 41 10.23 11.11 -13.63
C ASP A 41 10.69 11.27 -15.08
N ASN A 42 9.98 10.66 -16.01
CA ASN A 42 10.29 10.77 -17.44
C ASN A 42 10.17 12.20 -18.01
N ARG A 43 9.56 13.13 -17.27
CA ARG A 43 9.42 14.55 -17.59
C ARG A 43 10.43 15.42 -16.81
N SER A 44 11.37 14.78 -16.11
CA SER A 44 12.36 15.42 -15.23
C SER A 44 11.74 16.12 -14.01
N ASN A 45 10.52 15.75 -13.60
CA ASN A 45 9.94 16.26 -12.36
C ASN A 45 10.52 15.50 -11.16
N PRO A 46 10.97 16.20 -10.12
CA PRO A 46 11.44 15.55 -8.92
C PRO A 46 10.25 14.96 -8.15
N LEU A 47 10.42 13.73 -7.69
CA LEU A 47 9.47 13.08 -6.83
C LEU A 47 10.17 12.22 -5.76
N SER A 48 9.54 12.07 -4.61
CA SER A 48 9.98 11.17 -3.56
C SER A 48 9.09 9.94 -3.52
N ILE A 49 9.70 8.76 -3.35
CA ILE A 49 8.96 7.53 -3.08
C ILE A 49 9.47 6.92 -1.77
N THR A 50 8.54 6.61 -0.87
CA THR A 50 8.81 5.82 0.32
C THR A 50 8.21 4.44 0.15
N PHE A 51 9.07 3.43 0.07
CA PHE A 51 8.67 2.03 0.10
C PHE A 51 8.50 1.60 1.55
N VAL A 52 7.34 1.02 1.85
CA VAL A 52 6.93 0.70 3.23
C VAL A 52 6.80 -0.80 3.39
N TYR A 53 7.39 -1.32 4.47
CA TYR A 53 7.12 -2.63 5.04
C TYR A 53 6.81 -2.47 6.52
N GLY A 54 5.54 -2.29 6.85
CA GLY A 54 5.04 -2.07 8.20
C GLY A 54 5.46 -3.18 9.16
N ASN A 55 5.64 -2.86 10.43
CA ASN A 55 5.99 -3.90 11.39
C ASN A 55 4.80 -4.84 11.63
N HIS A 56 5.01 -6.16 11.50
CA HIS A 56 3.98 -7.16 11.77
C HIS A 56 3.55 -7.15 13.25
N VAL A 57 4.47 -6.78 14.17
CA VAL A 57 4.17 -6.58 15.59
C VAL A 57 3.54 -5.21 15.79
N GLN A 58 2.27 -5.20 16.18
CA GLN A 58 1.47 -3.99 16.30
C GLN A 58 2.08 -2.91 17.19
N SER A 59 2.61 -3.28 18.37
CA SER A 59 3.23 -2.34 19.30
C SER A 59 4.44 -1.60 18.72
N HIS A 60 5.12 -2.17 17.72
CA HIS A 60 6.29 -1.60 17.09
C HIS A 60 5.96 -0.77 15.83
N ARG A 61 4.70 -0.73 15.39
CA ARG A 61 4.30 0.07 14.22
C ARG A 61 4.48 1.55 14.46
N ILE A 62 4.31 2.01 15.70
CA ILE A 62 4.48 3.42 16.04
C ILE A 62 5.88 3.96 15.71
N ASP A 63 6.92 3.15 15.85
CA ASP A 63 8.28 3.55 15.50
C ASP A 63 8.43 3.75 14.00
N VAL A 64 7.80 2.87 13.20
CA VAL A 64 7.74 2.99 11.73
C VAL A 64 6.99 4.27 11.35
N TRP A 65 5.86 4.56 12.00
CA TRP A 65 5.05 5.75 11.74
C TRP A 65 5.77 7.04 12.10
N ASN A 66 6.45 7.08 13.25
CA ASN A 66 7.25 8.24 13.66
C ASN A 66 8.41 8.48 12.69
N LYS A 67 9.03 7.41 12.21
CA LYS A 67 10.07 7.53 11.19
C LYS A 67 9.51 8.03 9.85
N LEU A 68 8.35 7.53 9.43
CA LEU A 68 7.68 8.00 8.22
C LEU A 68 7.34 9.50 8.31
N ARG A 69 6.84 9.98 9.48
CA ARG A 69 6.60 11.40 9.73
C ARG A 69 7.86 12.26 9.54
N SER A 70 9.01 11.76 9.94
CA SER A 70 10.26 12.51 9.80
C SER A 70 10.67 12.77 8.35
N PHE A 71 10.11 12.05 7.38
CA PHE A 71 10.39 12.26 5.96
C PHE A 71 9.61 13.45 5.37
N LYS A 72 8.56 13.93 6.03
CA LYS A 72 7.77 15.07 5.53
C LYS A 72 8.62 16.29 5.18
N SER A 73 9.63 16.59 5.99
CA SER A 73 10.49 17.77 5.79
C SER A 73 11.56 17.61 4.72
N ILE A 74 11.82 16.38 4.28
CA ILE A 74 12.86 16.07 3.30
C ILE A 74 12.30 15.54 1.96
N SER A 75 11.02 15.23 1.92
CA SER A 75 10.35 14.77 0.70
C SER A 75 10.07 15.91 -0.26
N HIS A 76 10.13 15.62 -1.56
CA HIS A 76 9.60 16.53 -2.57
C HIS A 76 8.09 16.68 -2.41
N PRO A 77 7.48 17.80 -2.87
CA PRO A 77 6.03 17.97 -2.86
C PRO A 77 5.29 16.80 -3.54
N ASN A 78 5.82 16.27 -4.65
CA ASN A 78 5.34 15.03 -5.28
C ASN A 78 5.84 13.83 -4.47
N TRP A 79 5.07 13.41 -3.47
CA TRP A 79 5.45 12.31 -2.58
C TRP A 79 4.47 11.14 -2.65
N LEU A 80 5.01 9.94 -2.82
CA LEU A 80 4.28 8.67 -2.83
C LEU A 80 4.81 7.76 -1.72
N CYS A 81 3.93 7.14 -0.95
CA CYS A 81 4.21 6.06 -0.01
C CYS A 81 3.49 4.80 -0.48
N ILE A 82 4.21 3.71 -0.73
CA ILE A 82 3.64 2.48 -1.29
C ILE A 82 4.24 1.24 -0.65
N GLY A 83 3.43 0.21 -0.43
CA GLY A 83 3.86 -1.09 0.10
C GLY A 83 2.89 -1.71 1.08
N ASP A 84 3.39 -2.67 1.85
CA ASP A 84 2.68 -3.32 2.94
C ASP A 84 2.77 -2.48 4.22
N PHE A 85 1.66 -1.90 4.64
CA PHE A 85 1.59 -1.14 5.89
C PHE A 85 1.32 -2.01 7.12
N ASN A 86 0.99 -3.30 6.93
CA ASN A 86 0.61 -4.21 8.00
C ASN A 86 -0.51 -3.66 8.92
N GLN A 87 -1.33 -2.72 8.41
CA GLN A 87 -2.38 -2.03 9.16
C GLN A 87 -3.60 -1.78 8.28
N ILE A 88 -4.76 -2.17 8.77
CA ILE A 88 -6.06 -1.80 8.18
C ILE A 88 -6.54 -0.46 8.75
N LEU A 89 -7.33 0.28 7.97
CA LEU A 89 -7.91 1.56 8.37
C LEU A 89 -9.33 1.41 8.93
N SER A 90 -10.09 0.45 8.41
CA SER A 90 -11.48 0.23 8.79
C SER A 90 -11.84 -1.26 8.80
N LEU A 91 -13.00 -1.60 9.35
CA LEU A 91 -13.54 -2.97 9.28
C LEU A 91 -13.84 -3.41 7.85
N GLU A 92 -14.07 -2.47 6.93
CA GLU A 92 -14.27 -2.77 5.52
C GLU A 92 -13.02 -3.35 4.84
N ASP A 93 -11.85 -3.06 5.41
CA ASP A 93 -10.55 -3.59 4.95
C ASP A 93 -10.29 -5.03 5.40
N LYS A 94 -11.21 -5.63 6.15
CA LYS A 94 -11.08 -6.97 6.72
C LYS A 94 -12.26 -7.85 6.35
N PHE A 95 -11.97 -9.08 5.99
CA PHE A 95 -12.91 -10.19 5.98
C PHE A 95 -12.48 -11.21 7.03
N ALA A 96 -13.38 -11.56 7.93
CA ALA A 96 -13.21 -12.63 8.92
C ALA A 96 -14.59 -13.09 9.37
N PHE A 97 -14.73 -14.37 9.76
CA PHE A 97 -15.98 -14.88 10.34
C PHE A 97 -16.24 -14.28 11.73
N HIS A 98 -15.18 -13.99 12.47
CA HIS A 98 -15.25 -13.30 13.77
C HIS A 98 -14.52 -11.96 13.70
N LEU A 99 -15.28 -10.86 13.81
CA LEU A 99 -14.73 -9.52 13.77
C LEU A 99 -14.30 -9.08 15.17
N ASN A 100 -12.99 -8.93 15.37
CA ASN A 100 -12.43 -8.30 16.55
C ASN A 100 -12.27 -6.78 16.33
N PRO A 101 -12.29 -5.97 17.40
CA PRO A 101 -11.98 -4.55 17.30
C PRO A 101 -10.64 -4.30 16.62
N ILE A 102 -10.61 -3.30 15.73
CA ILE A 102 -9.36 -2.92 15.06
C ILE A 102 -8.51 -2.12 16.03
N THR A 103 -7.30 -2.58 16.26
CA THR A 103 -6.31 -1.85 17.04
C THR A 103 -5.33 -1.14 16.11
N GLY A 104 -4.99 0.12 16.43
CA GLY A 104 -4.00 0.91 15.67
C GLY A 104 -4.55 1.69 14.47
N ALA A 105 -5.78 1.45 14.01
CA ALA A 105 -6.36 2.16 12.85
C ALA A 105 -6.38 3.68 13.05
N LYS A 106 -6.84 4.17 14.20
CA LYS A 106 -6.86 5.62 14.50
C LYS A 106 -5.47 6.23 14.50
N SER A 107 -4.49 5.54 15.08
CA SER A 107 -3.10 6.00 15.10
C SER A 107 -2.50 6.04 13.69
N PHE A 108 -2.83 5.07 12.84
CA PHE A 108 -2.38 5.03 11.46
C PHE A 108 -3.07 6.14 10.63
N GLN A 109 -4.39 6.33 10.79
CA GLN A 109 -5.10 7.43 10.13
C GLN A 109 -4.48 8.78 10.48
N GLN A 110 -4.18 9.01 11.77
CA GLN A 110 -3.51 10.23 12.22
C GLN A 110 -2.14 10.44 11.53
N VAL A 111 -1.39 9.37 11.25
CA VAL A 111 -0.13 9.49 10.49
C VAL A 111 -0.39 9.99 9.08
N ILE A 112 -1.38 9.44 8.39
CA ILE A 112 -1.72 9.82 7.03
C ILE A 112 -2.18 11.29 6.99
N ASP A 113 -2.99 11.71 7.96
CA ASP A 113 -3.46 13.08 8.10
C ASP A 113 -2.30 14.06 8.41
N ASP A 114 -1.41 13.73 9.35
CA ASP A 114 -0.22 14.51 9.70
C ASP A 114 0.71 14.73 8.49
N LEU A 115 0.78 13.73 7.61
CA LEU A 115 1.59 13.78 6.39
C LEU A 115 0.87 14.50 5.24
N ALA A 116 -0.42 14.79 5.39
CA ALA A 116 -1.28 15.33 4.33
C ALA A 116 -1.29 14.45 3.07
N LEU A 117 -1.32 13.12 3.28
CA LEU A 117 -1.42 12.14 2.21
C LEU A 117 -2.86 11.67 2.04
N CYS A 118 -3.23 11.31 0.82
CA CYS A 118 -4.50 10.67 0.52
C CYS A 118 -4.27 9.26 -0.02
N GLU A 119 -5.16 8.32 0.33
CA GLU A 119 -5.09 6.97 -0.21
C GLU A 119 -5.44 6.96 -1.70
N LEU A 120 -4.61 6.31 -2.51
CA LEU A 120 -4.89 6.11 -3.93
C LEU A 120 -5.94 5.01 -4.10
N VAL A 121 -6.97 5.30 -4.89
CA VAL A 121 -8.02 4.32 -5.19
C VAL A 121 -7.44 3.19 -6.02
N SER A 122 -7.57 1.96 -5.51
CA SER A 122 -7.14 0.76 -6.22
C SER A 122 -8.29 0.07 -6.95
N SER A 123 -7.94 -0.65 -8.00
CA SER A 123 -8.82 -1.54 -8.77
C SER A 123 -8.35 -2.99 -8.63
N GLY A 124 -9.23 -3.96 -8.90
CA GLY A 124 -8.90 -5.39 -8.80
C GLY A 124 -9.37 -6.01 -7.49
N GLN A 125 -8.50 -6.75 -6.80
CA GLN A 125 -8.86 -7.43 -5.57
C GLN A 125 -9.06 -6.44 -4.41
N LYS A 126 -10.10 -6.67 -3.60
CA LYS A 126 -10.36 -5.83 -2.42
C LYS A 126 -9.30 -6.02 -1.35
N TYR A 127 -8.94 -7.28 -1.10
CA TYR A 127 -7.99 -7.67 -0.07
C TYR A 127 -6.66 -8.04 -0.71
N THR A 128 -5.57 -7.65 -0.08
CA THR A 128 -4.21 -7.85 -0.59
C THR A 128 -3.43 -8.91 0.17
N TRP A 129 -3.96 -9.38 1.30
CA TRP A 129 -3.38 -10.41 2.14
C TRP A 129 -4.42 -11.41 2.64
N MET A 130 -4.00 -12.65 2.89
CA MET A 130 -4.78 -13.69 3.56
C MET A 130 -3.91 -14.58 4.43
N ASN A 131 -4.47 -15.06 5.55
CA ASN A 131 -3.74 -15.91 6.49
C ASN A 131 -3.64 -17.38 6.09
N ARG A 132 -4.26 -17.80 4.98
CA ARG A 132 -4.29 -19.18 4.47
C ARG A 132 -4.77 -20.25 5.46
N ARG A 133 -5.52 -19.86 6.49
CA ARG A 133 -6.19 -20.81 7.38
C ARG A 133 -7.52 -21.23 6.79
N GLU A 134 -8.08 -22.30 7.32
CA GLU A 134 -9.37 -22.85 6.89
C GLU A 134 -10.50 -22.43 7.82
N GLU A 135 -11.73 -22.57 7.34
CA GLU A 135 -12.96 -22.37 8.10
C GLU A 135 -13.03 -21.02 8.85
N ASP A 136 -13.44 -21.05 10.12
CA ASP A 136 -13.72 -19.87 10.94
C ASP A 136 -12.48 -19.01 11.23
N ASP A 137 -11.28 -19.57 11.07
CA ASP A 137 -10.01 -18.88 11.26
C ASP A 137 -9.51 -18.14 10.00
N PHE A 138 -10.26 -18.24 8.89
CA PHE A 138 -9.88 -17.58 7.64
C PHE A 138 -10.03 -16.06 7.74
N VAL A 139 -8.98 -15.34 7.37
CA VAL A 139 -8.92 -13.87 7.40
C VAL A 139 -8.32 -13.35 6.10
N MET A 140 -8.92 -12.30 5.53
CA MET A 140 -8.31 -11.47 4.49
C MET A 140 -8.29 -10.01 4.94
N GLU A 141 -7.22 -9.29 4.57
CA GLU A 141 -7.03 -7.89 4.91
C GLU A 141 -6.44 -7.10 3.73
N LYS A 142 -6.79 -5.81 3.67
CA LYS A 142 -6.14 -4.85 2.75
C LYS A 142 -4.97 -4.21 3.48
N LEU A 143 -3.78 -4.79 3.37
CA LEU A 143 -2.55 -4.34 4.03
C LEU A 143 -1.63 -3.55 3.10
N ASP A 144 -1.62 -3.93 1.80
CA ASP A 144 -0.83 -3.28 0.78
C ASP A 144 -1.60 -2.10 0.19
N ARG A 145 -1.00 -0.91 0.23
CA ARG A 145 -1.64 0.36 -0.13
C ARG A 145 -0.66 1.31 -0.79
N ALA A 146 -1.21 2.34 -1.40
CA ALA A 146 -0.47 3.51 -1.83
C ALA A 146 -1.16 4.78 -1.31
N PHE A 147 -0.36 5.69 -0.76
CA PHE A 147 -0.78 7.02 -0.33
C PHE A 147 0.08 8.06 -1.05
N ALA A 148 -0.50 9.18 -1.45
CA ALA A 148 0.22 10.22 -2.15
C ALA A 148 -0.19 11.61 -1.69
N SER A 149 0.72 12.59 -1.87
CA SER A 149 0.40 14.00 -1.72
C SER A 149 -0.55 14.47 -2.82
N ILE A 150 -1.24 15.56 -2.57
CA ILE A 150 -2.15 16.15 -3.58
C ILE A 150 -1.38 16.62 -4.83
N GLU A 151 -0.15 17.08 -4.64
CA GLU A 151 0.75 17.47 -5.74
C GLU A 151 1.08 16.27 -6.63
N TRP A 152 1.34 15.11 -6.02
CA TRP A 152 1.55 13.87 -6.77
C TRP A 152 0.30 13.49 -7.59
N VAL A 153 -0.89 13.50 -6.96
CA VAL A 153 -2.15 13.18 -7.64
C VAL A 153 -2.40 14.11 -8.81
N ASN A 154 -2.14 15.41 -8.65
CA ASN A 154 -2.28 16.41 -9.71
C ASN A 154 -1.26 16.20 -10.84
N SER A 155 -0.04 15.75 -10.51
CA SER A 155 1.01 15.47 -11.49
C SER A 155 0.75 14.20 -12.31
N TYR A 156 0.03 13.23 -11.72
CA TYR A 156 -0.29 11.93 -12.33
C TYR A 156 -1.80 11.64 -12.37
N PRO A 157 -2.63 12.49 -13.00
CA PRO A 157 -4.09 12.36 -12.95
C PRO A 157 -4.64 11.11 -13.65
N LYS A 158 -3.79 10.40 -14.41
CA LYS A 158 -4.13 9.16 -15.13
C LYS A 158 -3.55 7.92 -14.45
N TYR A 159 -3.11 8.03 -13.19
CA TYR A 159 -2.60 6.87 -12.48
C TYR A 159 -3.67 5.77 -12.38
N VAL A 160 -3.21 4.54 -12.38
CA VAL A 160 -4.03 3.36 -12.06
C VAL A 160 -3.26 2.51 -11.08
N LEU A 161 -3.86 2.23 -9.93
CA LEU A 161 -3.34 1.30 -8.94
C LEU A 161 -4.13 -0.01 -9.03
N TRP A 162 -3.44 -1.12 -9.26
CA TRP A 162 -4.04 -2.45 -9.33
C TRP A 162 -3.64 -3.28 -8.12
N ASN A 163 -4.63 -3.89 -7.46
CA ASN A 163 -4.41 -5.00 -6.54
C ASN A 163 -4.57 -6.29 -7.35
N LEU A 164 -3.46 -7.00 -7.56
CA LEU A 164 -3.43 -8.23 -8.35
C LEU A 164 -3.83 -9.44 -7.49
N PRO A 165 -4.23 -10.56 -8.12
CA PRO A 165 -4.59 -11.77 -7.37
C PRO A 165 -3.46 -12.31 -6.51
N ILE A 166 -3.82 -12.84 -5.35
CA ILE A 166 -2.93 -13.57 -4.45
C ILE A 166 -2.65 -14.95 -5.08
N VAL A 167 -1.39 -15.21 -5.48
CA VAL A 167 -0.98 -16.45 -6.13
C VAL A 167 0.34 -16.93 -5.52
N ARG A 168 0.35 -18.13 -4.92
CA ARG A 168 1.53 -18.75 -4.28
C ARG A 168 2.17 -17.96 -3.14
N SER A 169 1.64 -16.83 -2.78
CA SER A 169 2.04 -15.98 -1.64
C SER A 169 0.81 -15.71 -0.79
N ASP A 170 0.98 -15.31 0.45
CA ASP A 170 -0.09 -14.78 1.30
C ASP A 170 -0.45 -13.32 0.98
N HIS A 171 0.41 -12.62 0.20
CA HIS A 171 0.14 -11.31 -0.37
C HIS A 171 -0.11 -11.35 -1.87
N GLY A 172 -0.98 -10.44 -2.34
CA GLY A 172 -1.14 -10.09 -3.75
C GLY A 172 -0.25 -8.89 -4.11
N PRO A 173 0.38 -8.88 -5.28
CA PRO A 173 1.15 -7.72 -5.72
C PRO A 173 0.26 -6.50 -5.94
N ILE A 174 0.76 -5.30 -5.64
CA ILE A 174 0.18 -4.05 -6.08
C ILE A 174 1.02 -3.47 -7.22
N LEU A 175 0.36 -2.97 -8.26
CA LEU A 175 0.97 -2.38 -9.44
C LEU A 175 0.44 -0.97 -9.64
N LEU A 176 1.34 0.02 -9.59
CA LEU A 176 1.02 1.41 -9.87
C LEU A 176 1.57 1.79 -11.25
N ASP A 177 0.66 2.13 -12.16
CA ASP A 177 0.98 2.75 -13.46
C ASP A 177 0.65 4.25 -13.37
N CYS A 178 1.66 5.10 -13.45
CA CYS A 178 1.51 6.55 -13.31
C CYS A 178 1.00 7.23 -14.59
N GLU A 179 1.12 6.59 -15.74
CA GLU A 179 0.77 7.16 -17.07
C GLU A 179 -0.10 6.22 -17.90
N SER A 180 -1.07 5.58 -17.27
CA SER A 180 -1.92 4.62 -17.98
C SER A 180 -2.57 5.25 -19.22
N SER A 181 -2.28 4.67 -20.37
CA SER A 181 -2.97 4.99 -21.63
C SER A 181 -4.35 4.33 -21.71
N THR A 182 -4.66 3.44 -20.77
CA THR A 182 -5.95 2.76 -20.71
C THR A 182 -7.00 3.77 -20.25
N PRO A 183 -8.03 4.09 -21.05
CA PRO A 183 -9.09 4.94 -20.55
C PRO A 183 -9.70 4.26 -19.33
N SER A 184 -9.70 4.97 -18.20
CA SER A 184 -10.42 4.52 -16.99
C SER A 184 -11.87 4.26 -17.41
N ARG A 185 -12.20 3.03 -17.71
CA ARG A 185 -13.60 2.62 -17.81
C ARG A 185 -14.15 2.75 -16.40
N ARG A 186 -14.75 3.90 -16.07
CA ARG A 186 -15.71 3.99 -14.98
C ARG A 186 -16.69 2.85 -15.21
N ARG A 187 -16.55 1.75 -14.51
CA ARG A 187 -17.59 0.70 -14.55
C ARG A 187 -18.84 1.39 -14.02
N PRO A 188 -19.93 1.45 -14.81
CA PRO A 188 -21.16 1.98 -14.30
C PRO A 188 -21.53 1.13 -13.07
N PHE A 189 -21.86 1.80 -11.97
CA PHE A 189 -22.34 1.16 -10.78
C PHE A 189 -23.56 0.30 -11.16
N ARG A 190 -23.41 -1.01 -11.17
CA ARG A 190 -24.54 -1.93 -11.38
C ARG A 190 -25.02 -2.37 -10.02
N PHE A 191 -26.21 -1.93 -9.65
CA PHE A 191 -26.98 -2.59 -8.62
C PHE A 191 -27.31 -4.01 -9.10
N GLU A 192 -26.67 -5.02 -8.55
CA GLU A 192 -27.17 -6.38 -8.65
C GLU A 192 -28.36 -6.52 -7.69
N LYS A 193 -29.56 -6.28 -8.25
CA LYS A 193 -30.81 -6.61 -7.61
C LYS A 193 -30.99 -8.11 -7.82
N ASN A 194 -30.52 -8.94 -6.88
CA ASN A 194 -30.98 -10.33 -6.64
C ASN A 194 -29.93 -11.13 -5.88
N VAL A 195 -29.92 -10.97 -4.55
CA VAL A 195 -29.67 -12.13 -3.70
C VAL A 195 -31.05 -12.52 -3.18
N ALA A 196 -31.71 -13.42 -3.88
CA ALA A 196 -32.89 -14.09 -3.33
C ALA A 196 -32.39 -14.99 -2.20
N PHE A 197 -32.69 -14.60 -0.97
CA PHE A 197 -32.65 -15.53 0.16
C PHE A 197 -33.68 -16.63 -0.10
N THR A 198 -33.26 -17.80 -0.57
CA THR A 198 -34.06 -19.02 -0.46
C THR A 198 -33.96 -19.48 0.98
N SER A 199 -35.00 -19.17 1.75
CA SER A 199 -35.28 -19.82 3.03
C SER A 199 -35.45 -21.31 2.77
N PHE A 200 -34.57 -22.12 3.33
CA PHE A 200 -34.82 -23.56 3.50
C PHE A 200 -35.65 -23.73 4.78
N LEU A 201 -36.90 -24.25 4.58
CA LEU A 201 -37.69 -24.91 5.59
C LEU A 201 -37.09 -26.29 5.91
#